data_16b745915a22fb6f44f21f94ab6d150d
#
_entry.id   16b745915a22fb6f44f21f94ab6d150d
#
_cell.length_a   1.000
_cell.length_b   1.000
_cell.length_c   1.000
_cell.angle_alpha   90.00
_cell.angle_beta   90.00
_cell.angle_gamma   90.00
#
_symmetry.space_group_name_H-M   'P 1'
#
loop_
_entity.id
_entity.type
_entity.pdbx_description
1 polymer ?
#
loop_
_entity_poly.entity_id
_entity_poly.type
_entity_poly.pdbx_seq_one_letter_code
_entity_poly.pdbx_strand_id
1 'polypeptide(L)'
;MENKQSKEQYPLIEIVTDEQTKKMILVDGEYALSEASGILLTMIDGAINFCNIKQLSEWERNHNTDLSYYKSKISELASRKMKVNEYMNKPELKEQKLEINVFLTIKEAQ
;
A
#
# COMPACT_ATOMS: atom_id res chain seq x y z
N MET A 1 -20.72 -12.46 -15.07
CA MET A 1 -20.61 -11.73 -16.34
C MET A 1 -20.12 -10.34 -16.13
N GLU A 2 -20.90 -9.56 -15.43
CA GLU A 2 -20.53 -8.18 -15.21
C GLU A 2 -19.18 -8.06 -14.55
N ASN A 3 -18.87 -9.00 -13.69
CA ASN A 3 -17.59 -8.93 -12.99
C ASN A 3 -16.41 -8.99 -13.94
N LYS A 4 -16.54 -9.81 -14.96
CA LYS A 4 -15.47 -9.90 -15.92
C LYS A 4 -15.32 -8.61 -16.68
N GLN A 5 -16.42 -8.00 -17.02
CA GLN A 5 -16.34 -6.74 -17.72
C GLN A 5 -15.71 -5.67 -16.86
N SER A 6 -16.03 -5.69 -15.57
CA SER A 6 -15.42 -4.73 -14.66
C SER A 6 -13.91 -4.88 -14.66
N LYS A 7 -13.44 -6.11 -14.60
CA LYS A 7 -12.01 -6.34 -14.58
C LYS A 7 -11.36 -5.86 -15.84
N GLU A 8 -12.03 -6.09 -16.96
CA GLU A 8 -11.47 -5.68 -18.22
C GLU A 8 -11.37 -4.19 -18.37
N GLN A 9 -12.14 -3.48 -17.57
CA GLN A 9 -12.10 -2.03 -17.61
C GLN A 9 -10.91 -1.45 -16.87
N TYR A 10 -10.15 -2.28 -16.17
CA TYR A 10 -9.02 -1.81 -15.38
C TYR A 10 -7.74 -2.36 -15.98
N PRO A 11 -7.17 -1.67 -16.93
CA PRO A 11 -5.91 -2.12 -17.50
C PRO A 11 -4.81 -2.10 -16.45
N LEU A 12 -3.79 -2.92 -16.68
CA LEU A 12 -2.69 -2.97 -15.75
C LEU A 12 -2.03 -1.61 -15.59
N ILE A 13 -1.92 -0.89 -16.70
CA ILE A 13 -1.33 0.44 -16.67
C ILE A 13 -2.28 1.38 -17.37
N GLU A 14 -2.58 2.45 -16.70
CA GLU A 14 -3.47 3.45 -17.24
C GLU A 14 -2.81 4.81 -17.10
N ILE A 15 -2.75 5.52 -18.21
CA ILE A 15 -2.18 6.85 -18.21
C ILE A 15 -3.33 7.84 -18.16
N VAL A 16 -3.31 8.67 -17.15
CA VAL A 16 -4.37 9.63 -16.95
C VAL A 16 -4.17 10.78 -17.91
N THR A 17 -5.21 11.56 -18.09
CA THR A 17 -5.16 12.71 -18.97
C THR A 17 -4.02 13.65 -18.62
N ASP A 18 -3.69 13.71 -17.35
CA ASP A 18 -2.58 14.52 -16.88
C ASP A 18 -1.29 13.77 -17.17
N GLU A 19 -0.43 14.33 -18.01
CA GLU A 19 0.81 13.65 -18.35
C GLU A 19 1.65 13.35 -17.15
N GLN A 20 1.49 14.10 -16.08
CA GLN A 20 2.33 13.94 -14.89
C GLN A 20 1.78 12.89 -13.95
N THR A 21 0.63 12.35 -14.23
CA THR A 21 0.01 11.38 -13.34
C THR A 21 -0.17 10.06 -14.06
N LYS A 22 0.26 9.01 -13.41
CA LYS A 22 0.08 7.66 -13.93
C LYS A 22 -0.61 6.81 -12.90
N LYS A 23 -1.53 5.99 -13.37
CA LYS A 23 -2.25 5.07 -12.51
C LYS A 23 -2.12 3.68 -13.07
N MET A 24 -2.10 2.72 -12.16
CA MET A 24 -2.08 1.33 -12.59
C MET A 24 -2.67 0.48 -11.48
N ILE A 25 -3.14 -0.69 -11.87
CA ILE A 25 -3.51 -1.70 -10.89
C ILE A 25 -2.24 -2.44 -10.54
N LEU A 26 -1.87 -2.36 -9.27
CA LEU A 26 -0.65 -2.99 -8.81
C LEU A 26 -0.88 -4.45 -8.47
N VAL A 27 -1.97 -4.75 -7.80
CA VAL A 27 -2.33 -6.10 -7.41
C VAL A 27 -3.82 -6.25 -7.58
N ASP A 28 -4.25 -7.37 -8.16
CA ASP A 28 -5.68 -7.67 -8.20
C ASP A 28 -5.85 -9.18 -8.18
N GLY A 29 -7.06 -9.59 -7.84
CA GLY A 29 -7.37 -11.01 -7.84
C GLY A 29 -8.11 -11.43 -6.59
N GLU A 30 -8.39 -12.71 -6.54
CA GLU A 30 -9.04 -13.31 -5.40
C GLU A 30 -8.03 -14.07 -4.58
N TYR A 31 -8.07 -13.88 -3.29
CA TYR A 31 -7.08 -14.45 -2.39
C TYR A 31 -7.75 -14.97 -1.14
N ALA A 32 -7.17 -16.02 -0.57
CA ALA A 32 -7.59 -16.45 0.75
C ALA A 32 -7.22 -15.34 1.74
N LEU A 33 -7.89 -15.36 2.89
CA LEU A 33 -7.66 -14.33 3.89
C LEU A 33 -6.19 -14.18 4.25
N SER A 34 -5.50 -15.30 4.48
CA SER A 34 -4.10 -15.23 4.86
C SER A 34 -3.24 -14.65 3.73
N GLU A 35 -3.57 -14.98 2.49
CA GLU A 35 -2.82 -14.46 1.37
C GLU A 35 -3.03 -12.95 1.21
N ALA A 36 -4.29 -12.53 1.29
CA ALA A 36 -4.61 -11.11 1.17
C ALA A 36 -3.92 -10.32 2.27
N SER A 37 -3.99 -10.85 3.48
CA SER A 37 -3.36 -10.21 4.61
C SER A 37 -1.85 -10.09 4.40
N GLY A 38 -1.25 -11.17 3.91
CA GLY A 38 0.18 -11.17 3.66
C GLY A 38 0.58 -10.13 2.63
N ILE A 39 -0.18 -10.03 1.55
CA ILE A 39 0.12 -9.06 0.52
C ILE A 39 0.07 -7.64 1.07
N LEU A 40 -1.03 -7.31 1.74
CA LEU A 40 -1.22 -5.94 2.20
C LEU A 40 -0.25 -5.56 3.29
N LEU A 41 -0.02 -6.46 4.24
CA LEU A 41 0.87 -6.14 5.35
C LEU A 41 2.31 -6.07 4.90
N THR A 42 2.70 -6.91 3.94
CA THR A 42 4.05 -6.84 3.43
C THR A 42 4.32 -5.50 2.76
N MET A 43 3.33 -4.99 2.03
CA MET A 43 3.50 -3.70 1.38
C MET A 43 3.67 -2.59 2.41
N ILE A 44 2.86 -2.60 3.45
CA ILE A 44 2.96 -1.58 4.48
C ILE A 44 4.29 -1.70 5.23
N ASP A 45 4.66 -2.93 5.58
CA ASP A 45 5.90 -3.15 6.31
C ASP A 45 7.11 -2.72 5.49
N GLY A 46 7.05 -2.93 4.17
CA GLY A 46 8.12 -2.47 3.31
C GLY A 46 8.29 -0.97 3.36
N ALA A 47 7.18 -0.25 3.37
CA ALA A 47 7.23 1.21 3.44
C ALA A 47 7.77 1.67 4.80
N ILE A 48 7.33 1.01 5.87
CA ILE A 48 7.82 1.36 7.21
C ILE A 48 9.31 1.11 7.29
N ASN A 49 9.74 -0.03 6.77
CA ASN A 49 11.15 -0.38 6.83
C ASN A 49 11.99 0.64 6.05
N PHE A 50 11.51 1.06 4.90
CA PHE A 50 12.20 2.07 4.13
C PHE A 50 12.37 3.36 4.95
N CYS A 51 11.30 3.78 5.63
CA CYS A 51 11.37 4.99 6.44
C CYS A 51 12.35 4.85 7.58
N ASN A 52 12.39 3.66 8.19
CA ASN A 52 13.34 3.41 9.26
C ASN A 52 14.77 3.53 8.77
N ILE A 53 15.06 2.94 7.61
CA ILE A 53 16.38 3.00 7.04
C ILE A 53 16.77 4.43 6.72
N LYS A 54 15.84 5.18 6.13
CA LYS A 54 16.13 6.56 5.80
C LYS A 54 16.37 7.40 7.05
N GLN A 55 15.57 7.16 8.07
CA GLN A 55 15.73 7.89 9.32
C GLN A 55 17.11 7.67 9.89
N LEU A 56 17.53 6.42 9.94
CA LEU A 56 18.85 6.08 10.48
C LEU A 56 19.95 6.69 9.63
N SER A 57 19.83 6.57 8.32
CA SER A 57 20.84 7.07 7.40
C SER A 57 21.01 8.60 7.54
N GLU A 58 19.89 9.31 7.63
CA GLU A 58 19.95 10.76 7.76
C GLU A 58 20.56 11.15 9.10
N TRP A 59 20.21 10.41 10.15
CA TRP A 59 20.75 10.70 11.47
C TRP A 59 22.24 10.45 11.52
N GLU A 60 22.71 9.38 10.89
CA GLU A 60 24.13 9.08 10.88
C GLU A 60 24.92 10.13 10.13
N ARG A 61 24.32 10.66 9.06
CA ARG A 61 25.01 11.69 8.28
C ARG A 61 25.07 13.01 9.03
N ASN A 62 24.04 13.33 9.76
CA ASN A 62 23.98 14.58 10.52
C ASN A 62 23.06 14.39 11.70
N HIS A 63 23.66 14.32 12.90
CA HIS A 63 22.88 14.03 14.11
C HIS A 63 21.89 15.14 14.46
N ASN A 64 22.01 16.30 13.82
CA ASN A 64 21.10 17.41 14.06
C ASN A 64 19.99 17.50 13.01
N THR A 65 19.92 16.52 12.12
CA THR A 65 18.89 16.53 11.08
C THR A 65 17.51 16.39 11.71
N ASP A 66 16.56 17.13 11.15
CA ASP A 66 15.17 17.01 11.57
C ASP A 66 14.58 15.73 10.96
N LEU A 67 14.20 14.80 11.81
CA LEU A 67 13.68 13.51 11.38
C LEU A 67 12.17 13.43 11.48
N SER A 68 11.50 14.55 11.75
CA SER A 68 10.05 14.51 12.01
C SER A 68 9.26 13.98 10.83
N TYR A 69 9.73 14.23 9.59
CA TYR A 69 9.03 13.73 8.43
C TYR A 69 8.92 12.21 8.45
N TYR A 70 10.05 11.55 8.70
CA TYR A 70 10.05 10.08 8.69
C TYR A 70 9.31 9.52 9.88
N LYS A 71 9.44 10.14 11.05
CA LYS A 71 8.71 9.69 12.21
C LYS A 71 7.21 9.79 12.00
N SER A 72 6.78 10.88 11.38
CA SER A 72 5.37 11.08 11.08
C SER A 72 4.88 10.04 10.09
N LYS A 73 5.67 9.74 9.06
CA LYS A 73 5.29 8.74 8.08
C LYS A 73 5.18 7.36 8.70
N ILE A 74 6.13 7.01 9.55
CA ILE A 74 6.09 5.71 10.22
C ILE A 74 4.83 5.61 11.06
N SER A 75 4.47 6.67 11.76
CA SER A 75 3.28 6.67 12.58
C SER A 75 2.02 6.49 11.74
N GLU A 76 1.94 7.17 10.59
CA GLU A 76 0.80 7.03 9.70
C GLU A 76 0.70 5.61 9.17
N LEU A 77 1.84 5.05 8.75
CA LEU A 77 1.85 3.71 8.19
C LEU A 77 1.49 2.68 9.25
N ALA A 78 1.98 2.86 10.47
CA ALA A 78 1.66 1.96 11.55
C ALA A 78 0.17 1.99 11.85
N SER A 79 -0.43 3.16 11.77
CA SER A 79 -1.87 3.29 11.99
C SER A 79 -2.65 2.56 10.90
N ARG A 80 -2.21 2.68 9.65
CA ARG A 80 -2.86 1.98 8.56
C ARG A 80 -2.69 0.47 8.69
N LYS A 81 -1.52 0.04 9.12
CA LYS A 81 -1.29 -1.38 9.35
C LYS A 81 -2.23 -1.92 10.40
N MET A 82 -2.42 -1.16 11.47
CA MET A 82 -3.33 -1.59 12.51
C MET A 82 -4.75 -1.75 11.99
N LYS A 83 -5.19 -0.82 11.14
CA LYS A 83 -6.53 -0.90 10.59
C LYS A 83 -6.69 -2.10 9.67
N VAL A 84 -5.68 -2.40 8.88
CA VAL A 84 -5.73 -3.58 8.03
C VAL A 84 -5.81 -4.83 8.90
N ASN A 85 -4.99 -4.90 9.94
CA ASN A 85 -5.02 -6.05 10.83
C ASN A 85 -6.38 -6.23 11.48
N GLU A 86 -6.97 -5.14 11.94
CA GLU A 86 -8.27 -5.22 12.58
C GLU A 86 -9.32 -5.76 11.63
N TYR A 87 -9.31 -5.26 10.40
CA TYR A 87 -10.28 -5.72 9.43
C TYR A 87 -10.05 -7.19 9.08
N MET A 88 -8.80 -7.57 8.88
CA MET A 88 -8.48 -8.93 8.45
C MET A 88 -8.68 -9.96 9.56
N ASN A 89 -8.85 -9.51 10.79
CA ASN A 89 -9.08 -10.43 11.89
C ASN A 89 -10.55 -10.64 12.21
N LYS A 90 -11.44 -10.11 11.39
CA LYS A 90 -12.86 -10.29 11.62
C LYS A 90 -13.24 -11.75 11.39
N PRO A 91 -13.97 -12.35 12.33
CA PRO A 91 -14.31 -13.77 12.17
C PRO A 91 -15.11 -14.08 10.92
N GLU A 92 -15.94 -13.17 10.48
CA GLU A 92 -16.78 -13.43 9.32
C GLU A 92 -16.00 -13.53 8.03
N LEU A 93 -14.74 -13.11 8.02
CA LEU A 93 -13.89 -13.23 6.83
C LEU A 93 -13.18 -14.56 6.76
N LYS A 94 -13.22 -15.31 7.83
CA LYS A 94 -12.54 -16.58 7.89
C LYS A 94 -13.12 -17.50 6.83
N GLU A 95 -12.27 -18.13 6.07
CA GLU A 95 -12.68 -19.07 5.05
C GLU A 95 -13.36 -18.42 3.86
N GLN A 96 -13.31 -17.12 3.78
CA GLN A 96 -13.80 -16.42 2.62
C GLN A 96 -12.67 -16.10 1.69
N LYS A 97 -13.00 -16.05 0.41
CA LYS A 97 -12.06 -15.50 -0.54
C LYS A 97 -12.33 -14.01 -0.67
N LEU A 98 -11.27 -13.25 -0.69
CA LEU A 98 -11.39 -11.80 -0.78
C LEU A 98 -10.90 -11.33 -2.12
N GLU A 99 -11.63 -10.42 -2.71
CA GLU A 99 -11.15 -9.77 -3.93
C GLU A 99 -10.38 -8.55 -3.51
N ILE A 100 -9.11 -8.50 -3.91
CA ILE A 100 -8.22 -7.42 -3.54
C ILE A 100 -7.84 -6.65 -4.77
N ASN A 101 -7.95 -5.35 -4.69
CA ASN A 101 -7.49 -4.46 -5.76
C ASN A 101 -6.66 -3.37 -5.12
N VAL A 102 -5.41 -3.28 -5.54
CA VAL A 102 -4.50 -2.26 -5.05
C VAL A 102 -4.12 -1.37 -6.20
N PHE A 103 -4.40 -0.09 -6.05
CA PHE A 103 -4.14 0.88 -7.11
C PHE A 103 -2.93 1.71 -6.75
N LEU A 104 -2.17 2.03 -7.76
CA LEU A 104 -0.99 2.88 -7.63
C LEU A 104 -1.21 4.15 -8.40
N THR A 105 -0.89 5.27 -7.78
CA THR A 105 -0.91 6.56 -8.45
C THR A 105 0.46 7.19 -8.26
N ILE A 106 1.07 7.59 -9.36
CA ILE A 106 2.37 8.25 -9.30
C ILE A 106 2.26 9.55 -10.05
N LYS A 107 2.70 10.61 -9.42
CA LYS A 107 2.78 11.89 -10.10
C LYS A 107 3.96 12.66 -9.53
N GLU A 108 4.41 13.64 -10.30
CA GLU A 108 5.52 14.45 -9.87
C GLU A 108 5.18 15.21 -8.61
N ALA A 109 6.11 15.19 -7.66
CA ALA A 109 5.94 15.99 -6.45
C ALA A 109 6.28 17.44 -6.74
N GLN A 110 5.56 18.35 -6.10
CA GLN A 110 5.77 19.78 -6.35
C GLN A 110 6.43 20.48 -5.21
#